data_09ad9eb400bb9d9e446f0689de1e6dba
#
_entry.id   09ad9eb400bb9d9e446f0689de1e6dba
#
_cell.length_a   1.000
_cell.length_b   1.000
_cell.length_c   1.000
_cell.angle_alpha   90.00
_cell.angle_beta   90.00
_cell.angle_gamma   90.00
#
_symmetry.space_group_name_H-M   'P 1'
#
loop_
_entity.id
_entity.type
_entity.pdbx_description
1 polymer ?
#
loop_
_entity_poly.entity_id
_entity_poly.type
_entity_poly.pdbx_seq_one_letter_code
_entity_poly.pdbx_strand_id
1 'polypeptide(L)'
;CILSAEGGVYGWSLNSQQNPLTPWPNDPVRDSPHDVLYLRDEDRGVLWSACALPIRVAGARYATTHGKGWTRFENDAPGIELELTQCVPTDDPIKLSRLRLCNRSARTRRLSVTGYVEWALGANGSTPAPFVTTSRDERSGVLFARNRWRPDFGDRVAFIDLAGAQHSMSGDR
;
A
#
# COMPACT_ATOMS: atom_id res chain seq x y z
N CYS A 1 -6.84 -8.30 -6.84
CA CYS A 1 -5.46 -8.22 -6.34
C CYS A 1 -5.03 -9.53 -5.67
N ILE A 2 -3.74 -9.74 -5.55
CA ILE A 2 -3.12 -10.83 -4.80
C ILE A 2 -2.34 -10.21 -3.65
N LEU A 3 -2.45 -10.83 -2.47
CA LEU A 3 -1.75 -10.44 -1.26
C LEU A 3 -0.94 -11.63 -0.74
N SER A 4 0.35 -11.43 -0.53
CA SER A 4 1.20 -12.44 0.08
C SER A 4 1.11 -12.43 1.61
N ALA A 5 1.59 -13.48 2.24
CA ALA A 5 1.65 -13.56 3.70
C ALA A 5 2.60 -12.54 4.33
N GLU A 6 3.58 -12.05 3.60
CA GLU A 6 4.57 -11.08 4.09
C GLU A 6 4.19 -9.62 3.77
N GLY A 7 3.12 -9.40 3.00
CA GLY A 7 2.59 -8.08 2.68
C GLY A 7 2.92 -7.57 1.29
N GLY A 8 3.44 -8.42 0.39
CA GLY A 8 3.53 -8.10 -1.03
C GLY A 8 2.13 -7.93 -1.64
N VAL A 9 1.95 -6.93 -2.46
CA VAL A 9 0.68 -6.62 -3.12
C VAL A 9 0.87 -6.56 -4.63
N TYR A 10 0.08 -7.35 -5.35
CA TYR A 10 -0.07 -7.22 -6.78
C TYR A 10 -1.51 -6.83 -7.11
N GLY A 11 -1.69 -5.60 -7.55
CA GLY A 11 -2.98 -5.03 -7.91
C GLY A 11 -3.11 -4.83 -9.41
N TRP A 12 -4.31 -5.03 -9.94
CA TRP A 12 -4.64 -4.74 -11.33
C TRP A 12 -6.11 -4.28 -11.45
N SER A 13 -6.43 -3.66 -12.57
CA SER A 13 -7.79 -3.32 -12.95
C SER A 13 -8.11 -3.92 -14.31
N LEU A 14 -9.21 -4.70 -14.41
CA LEU A 14 -9.72 -5.39 -15.58
C LEU A 14 -8.80 -6.52 -16.07
N ASN A 15 -7.55 -6.24 -16.43
CA ASN A 15 -6.63 -7.21 -17.00
C ASN A 15 -5.31 -7.21 -16.21
N SER A 16 -4.93 -8.37 -15.65
CA SER A 16 -3.75 -8.50 -14.80
C SER A 16 -2.43 -8.34 -15.54
N GLN A 17 -2.38 -8.61 -16.84
CA GLN A 17 -1.16 -8.49 -17.62
C GLN A 17 -1.03 -7.12 -18.29
N GLN A 18 -2.14 -6.58 -18.76
CA GLN A 18 -2.14 -5.34 -19.52
C GLN A 18 -2.34 -4.10 -18.66
N ASN A 19 -3.03 -4.22 -17.53
CA ASN A 19 -3.31 -3.08 -16.65
C ASN A 19 -3.00 -3.34 -15.17
N PRO A 20 -1.79 -3.79 -14.83
CA PRO A 20 -1.34 -3.82 -13.44
C PRO A 20 -1.29 -2.41 -12.88
N LEU A 21 -1.70 -2.26 -11.63
CA LEU A 21 -1.60 -1.03 -10.85
C LEU A 21 -0.24 -0.93 -10.16
N THR A 22 0.24 -2.07 -9.66
CA THR A 22 1.55 -2.21 -9.02
C THR A 22 2.44 -3.18 -9.80
N PRO A 23 3.77 -3.04 -9.75
CA PRO A 23 4.67 -3.95 -10.45
C PRO A 23 4.47 -5.41 -10.03
N TRP A 24 4.68 -6.31 -10.98
CA TRP A 24 4.79 -7.74 -10.75
C TRP A 24 6.23 -8.17 -11.05
N PRO A 25 7.05 -8.42 -10.02
CA PRO A 25 8.47 -8.73 -10.25
C PRO A 25 8.70 -10.08 -10.92
N ASN A 26 7.70 -10.95 -10.96
CA ASN A 26 7.78 -12.33 -11.44
C ASN A 26 9.00 -13.09 -10.86
N ASP A 27 9.34 -12.79 -9.62
CA ASP A 27 10.45 -13.39 -8.91
C ASP A 27 9.89 -14.36 -7.86
N PRO A 28 10.14 -15.67 -7.99
CA PRO A 28 9.62 -16.66 -7.05
C PRO A 28 10.29 -16.63 -5.68
N VAL A 29 11.37 -15.87 -5.54
CA VAL A 29 12.17 -15.79 -4.29
C VAL A 29 11.90 -14.48 -3.55
N ARG A 30 11.64 -13.40 -4.28
CA ARG A 30 11.43 -12.07 -3.69
C ARG A 30 9.95 -11.71 -3.68
N ASP A 31 9.47 -11.38 -2.51
CA ASP A 31 8.16 -10.80 -2.31
C ASP A 31 8.33 -9.28 -2.15
N SER A 32 8.45 -8.57 -3.27
CA SER A 32 8.70 -7.13 -3.26
C SER A 32 7.41 -6.37 -2.97
N PRO A 33 7.34 -5.59 -1.89
CA PRO A 33 6.17 -4.80 -1.57
C PRO A 33 6.18 -3.48 -2.36
N HIS A 34 5.17 -3.28 -3.20
CA HIS A 34 4.97 -2.08 -4.00
C HIS A 34 3.79 -1.21 -3.54
N ASP A 35 3.12 -1.63 -2.48
CA ASP A 35 2.00 -0.93 -1.83
C ASP A 35 2.12 -1.18 -0.33
N VAL A 36 2.56 -0.17 0.41
CA VAL A 36 3.03 -0.31 1.79
C VAL A 36 2.43 0.77 2.68
N LEU A 37 2.04 0.39 3.88
CA LEU A 37 1.82 1.33 4.98
C LEU A 37 3.01 1.31 5.92
N TYR A 38 3.73 2.43 5.98
CA TYR A 38 4.81 2.65 6.94
C TYR A 38 4.28 3.34 8.19
N LEU A 39 4.84 2.96 9.33
CA LEU A 39 4.61 3.62 10.61
C LEU A 39 5.93 4.14 11.15
N ARG A 40 5.89 5.30 11.76
CA ARG A 40 7.05 5.89 12.43
C ARG A 40 6.67 6.39 13.81
N ASP A 41 7.48 6.00 14.80
CA ASP A 41 7.48 6.63 16.11
C ASP A 41 8.29 7.93 16.03
N GLU A 42 7.62 9.06 16.07
CA GLU A 42 8.24 10.38 15.90
C GLU A 42 9.16 10.76 17.05
N ASP A 43 8.93 10.19 18.24
CA ASP A 43 9.73 10.47 19.42
C ASP A 43 11.05 9.68 19.43
N ARG A 44 11.08 8.50 18.79
CA ARG A 44 12.25 7.61 18.76
C ARG A 44 12.90 7.48 17.38
N GLY A 45 12.26 7.96 16.35
CA GLY A 45 12.71 7.81 14.96
C GLY A 45 12.67 6.36 14.46
N VAL A 46 11.94 5.46 15.13
CA VAL A 46 11.82 4.06 14.72
C VAL A 46 10.79 3.94 13.62
N LEU A 47 11.19 3.34 12.50
CA LEU A 47 10.36 3.08 11.33
C LEU A 47 10.09 1.57 11.18
N TRP A 48 8.86 1.21 10.86
CA TRP A 48 8.49 -0.16 10.50
C TRP A 48 7.33 -0.17 9.51
N SER A 49 7.05 -1.31 8.89
CA SER A 49 5.89 -1.50 8.02
C SER A 49 4.74 -2.19 8.73
N ALA A 50 3.51 -1.92 8.28
CA ALA A 50 2.32 -2.56 8.82
C ALA A 50 2.31 -4.08 8.61
N CYS A 51 2.90 -4.55 7.50
CA CYS A 51 3.16 -5.97 7.22
C CYS A 51 4.61 -6.33 7.58
N ALA A 52 4.97 -7.61 7.42
CA ALA A 52 6.33 -8.07 7.69
C ALA A 52 7.36 -7.43 6.75
N LEU A 53 6.98 -7.10 5.52
CA LEU A 53 7.82 -6.42 4.54
C LEU A 53 7.38 -4.96 4.32
N PRO A 54 8.30 -4.07 3.93
CA PRO A 54 9.74 -4.26 3.74
C PRO A 54 10.55 -4.10 5.02
N ILE A 55 9.99 -3.53 6.10
CA ILE A 55 10.72 -3.22 7.32
C ILE A 55 10.13 -3.98 8.50
N ARG A 56 10.75 -5.12 8.80
CA ARG A 56 10.41 -5.96 9.95
C ARG A 56 11.14 -5.50 11.21
N VAL A 57 10.44 -5.50 12.33
CA VAL A 57 11.07 -5.27 13.64
C VAL A 57 11.54 -6.60 14.23
N ALA A 58 12.79 -6.65 14.63
CA ALA A 58 13.36 -7.83 15.29
C ALA A 58 12.62 -8.14 16.60
N GLY A 59 12.29 -9.41 16.79
CA GLY A 59 11.58 -9.89 17.98
C GLY A 59 10.07 -9.66 17.99
N ALA A 60 9.51 -8.88 17.05
CA ALA A 60 8.06 -8.74 16.91
C ALA A 60 7.44 -9.99 16.26
N ARG A 61 6.24 -10.33 16.70
CA ARG A 61 5.45 -11.38 16.06
C ARG A 61 4.67 -10.80 14.90
N TYR A 62 4.61 -11.56 13.83
CA TYR A 62 3.80 -11.25 12.64
C TYR A 62 2.88 -12.43 12.37
N ALA A 63 1.61 -12.15 12.14
CA ALA A 63 0.61 -13.14 11.77
C ALA A 63 -0.18 -12.63 10.58
N THR A 64 -0.51 -13.53 9.65
CA THR A 64 -1.34 -13.23 8.49
C THR A 64 -2.48 -14.24 8.40
N THR A 65 -3.67 -13.73 8.23
CA THR A 65 -4.88 -14.54 8.05
C THR A 65 -5.53 -14.17 6.72
N HIS A 66 -5.69 -15.15 5.85
CA HIS A 66 -6.41 -15.00 4.59
C HIS A 66 -7.84 -15.53 4.72
N GLY A 67 -8.81 -14.71 4.38
CA GLY A 67 -10.22 -15.05 4.29
C GLY A 67 -10.77 -14.90 2.87
N LYS A 68 -12.04 -15.20 2.67
CA LYS A 68 -12.70 -14.98 1.38
C LYS A 68 -12.88 -13.47 1.14
N GLY A 69 -12.08 -12.91 0.21
CA GLY A 69 -12.15 -11.50 -0.17
C GLY A 69 -11.47 -10.54 0.80
N TRP A 70 -10.76 -11.02 1.81
CA TRP A 70 -10.01 -10.18 2.73
C TRP A 70 -8.73 -10.85 3.24
N THR A 71 -7.77 -10.03 3.64
CA THR A 71 -6.55 -10.47 4.34
C THR A 71 -6.32 -9.57 5.52
N ARG A 72 -5.92 -10.16 6.65
CA ARG A 72 -5.55 -9.45 7.88
C ARG A 72 -4.11 -9.74 8.25
N PHE A 73 -3.36 -8.69 8.49
CA PHE A 73 -2.00 -8.69 9.01
C PHE A 73 -2.01 -8.16 10.43
N GLU A 74 -1.30 -8.83 11.31
CA GLU A 74 -1.20 -8.47 12.73
C GLU A 74 0.26 -8.47 13.17
N ASN A 75 0.65 -7.47 13.95
CA ASN A 75 1.96 -7.46 14.62
C ASN A 75 1.90 -6.67 15.95
N ASP A 76 2.92 -6.88 16.79
CA ASP A 76 3.04 -6.25 18.10
C ASP A 76 4.32 -5.39 18.23
N ALA A 77 4.84 -4.89 17.12
CA ALA A 77 6.06 -4.09 17.04
C ALA A 77 5.80 -2.60 17.33
N PRO A 78 6.72 -1.93 17.89
CA PRO A 78 7.45 -2.01 19.17
C PRO A 78 6.61 -1.50 20.34
N GLY A 79 5.68 -2.30 20.82
CA GLY A 79 4.71 -1.95 21.88
C GLY A 79 3.45 -1.27 21.35
N ILE A 80 3.26 -1.33 20.05
CA ILE A 80 2.02 -0.98 19.35
C ILE A 80 1.47 -2.27 18.74
N GLU A 81 0.32 -2.67 19.18
CA GLU A 81 -0.44 -3.75 18.55
C GLU A 81 -1.10 -3.18 17.29
N LEU A 82 -0.81 -3.81 16.16
CA LEU A 82 -1.26 -3.38 14.86
C LEU A 82 -2.13 -4.46 14.21
N GLU A 83 -3.24 -4.05 13.63
CA GLU A 83 -4.08 -4.85 12.74
C GLU A 83 -4.30 -4.06 11.45
N LEU A 84 -3.90 -4.64 10.32
CA LEU A 84 -4.21 -4.13 8.99
C LEU A 84 -5.12 -5.14 8.28
N THR A 85 -6.36 -4.74 8.00
CA THR A 85 -7.28 -5.54 7.19
C THR A 85 -7.42 -4.93 5.81
N GLN A 86 -7.21 -5.75 4.78
CA GLN A 86 -7.34 -5.34 3.37
C GLN A 86 -8.40 -6.19 2.67
N CYS A 87 -9.22 -5.55 1.84
CA CYS A 87 -10.22 -6.21 1.02
C CYS A 87 -10.47 -5.46 -0.28
N VAL A 88 -11.04 -6.16 -1.26
CA VAL A 88 -11.57 -5.59 -2.49
C VAL A 88 -13.04 -6.00 -2.57
N PRO A 89 -13.99 -5.06 -2.50
CA PRO A 89 -15.40 -5.34 -2.73
C PRO A 89 -15.65 -5.91 -4.12
N THR A 90 -16.71 -6.70 -4.27
CA THR A 90 -17.08 -7.29 -5.56
C THR A 90 -17.60 -6.27 -6.57
N ASP A 91 -18.26 -5.23 -6.07
CA ASP A 91 -19.01 -4.28 -6.89
C ASP A 91 -18.22 -2.98 -7.18
N ASP A 92 -17.11 -2.76 -6.48
CA ASP A 92 -16.30 -1.55 -6.61
C ASP A 92 -14.83 -1.87 -6.90
N PRO A 93 -14.21 -1.21 -7.90
CA PRO A 93 -12.80 -1.39 -8.23
C PRO A 93 -11.88 -0.63 -7.26
N ILE A 94 -12.05 -0.86 -5.97
CA ILE A 94 -11.32 -0.19 -4.90
C ILE A 94 -10.72 -1.22 -3.94
N LYS A 95 -9.46 -1.04 -3.55
CA LYS A 95 -8.86 -1.77 -2.43
C LYS A 95 -9.01 -0.93 -1.17
N LEU A 96 -9.68 -1.48 -0.18
CA LEU A 96 -9.83 -0.88 1.15
C LEU A 96 -8.76 -1.42 2.09
N SER A 97 -8.11 -0.52 2.82
CA SER A 97 -7.13 -0.84 3.85
C SER A 97 -7.56 -0.19 5.17
N ARG A 98 -7.92 -1.01 6.15
CA ARG A 98 -8.29 -0.54 7.49
C ARG A 98 -7.14 -0.81 8.45
N LEU A 99 -6.50 0.25 8.93
CA LEU A 99 -5.44 0.17 9.93
C LEU A 99 -6.02 0.46 11.33
N ARG A 100 -5.76 -0.45 12.27
CA ARG A 100 -6.07 -0.29 13.69
C ARG A 100 -4.77 -0.35 14.47
N LEU A 101 -4.56 0.65 15.33
CA LEU A 101 -3.39 0.74 16.20
C LEU A 101 -3.84 0.78 17.65
N CYS A 102 -3.20 -0.01 18.51
CA CYS A 102 -3.43 -0.01 19.94
C CYS A 102 -2.10 0.15 20.66
N ASN A 103 -1.97 1.25 21.42
CA ASN A 103 -0.79 1.48 22.24
C ASN A 103 -0.85 0.59 23.48
N ARG A 104 0.04 -0.40 23.58
CA ARG A 104 0.21 -1.28 24.72
C ARG A 104 1.36 -0.85 25.63
N SER A 105 2.05 0.23 25.30
CA SER A 105 3.12 0.78 26.14
C SER A 105 2.56 1.68 27.26
N ALA A 106 3.35 1.86 28.31
CA ALA A 106 2.95 2.71 29.45
C ALA A 106 3.13 4.22 29.20
N ARG A 107 3.46 4.62 27.96
CA ARG A 107 3.71 6.03 27.59
C ARG A 107 2.83 6.47 26.42
N THR A 108 2.56 7.75 26.32
CA THR A 108 1.99 8.35 25.11
C THR A 108 2.96 8.20 23.95
N ARG A 109 2.44 7.93 22.76
CA ARG A 109 3.20 7.74 21.51
C ARG A 109 2.70 8.72 20.48
N ARG A 110 3.63 9.33 19.76
CA ARG A 110 3.35 10.15 18.59
C ARG A 110 3.77 9.36 17.35
N LEU A 111 2.78 8.96 16.56
CA LEU A 111 2.98 8.11 15.39
C LEU A 111 2.56 8.85 14.13
N SER A 112 3.31 8.67 13.06
CA SER A 112 2.86 8.97 11.71
C SER A 112 2.63 7.69 10.91
N VAL A 113 1.70 7.75 9.97
CA VAL A 113 1.39 6.67 9.02
C VAL A 113 1.58 7.23 7.62
N THR A 114 2.37 6.54 6.80
CA THR A 114 2.62 6.91 5.40
C THR A 114 2.18 5.77 4.50
N GLY A 115 1.23 6.05 3.60
CA GLY A 115 0.88 5.17 2.49
C GLY A 115 1.85 5.41 1.33
N TYR A 116 2.44 4.34 0.81
CA TYR A 116 3.32 4.35 -0.35
C TYR A 116 2.79 3.38 -1.39
N VAL A 117 2.73 3.83 -2.63
CA VAL A 117 2.41 2.98 -3.78
C VAL A 117 3.39 3.25 -4.90
N GLU A 118 4.01 2.20 -5.41
CA GLU A 118 4.74 2.23 -6.67
C GLU A 118 3.78 1.90 -7.80
N TRP A 119 3.47 2.90 -8.62
CA TRP A 119 2.55 2.74 -9.73
C TRP A 119 3.24 2.12 -10.94
N ALA A 120 2.70 1.01 -11.45
CA ALA A 120 3.07 0.44 -12.74
C ALA A 120 2.26 1.07 -13.87
N LEU A 121 0.95 1.04 -13.79
CA LEU A 121 0.00 1.52 -14.78
C LEU A 121 0.39 1.18 -16.22
N GLY A 122 0.91 -0.04 -16.42
CA GLY A 122 1.46 -0.48 -17.69
C GLY A 122 1.70 -1.98 -17.76
N ALA A 123 1.79 -2.56 -18.96
CA ALA A 123 2.02 -3.97 -19.14
C ALA A 123 3.32 -4.44 -18.48
N ASN A 124 3.32 -5.65 -17.94
CA ASN A 124 4.51 -6.28 -17.39
C ASN A 124 5.64 -6.31 -18.43
N GLY A 125 6.87 -5.95 -18.02
CA GLY A 125 8.05 -5.91 -18.90
C GLY A 125 8.23 -4.61 -19.68
N SER A 126 7.24 -3.71 -19.70
CA SER A 126 7.46 -2.33 -20.15
C SER A 126 8.05 -1.51 -18.99
N THR A 127 8.78 -0.44 -19.30
CA THR A 127 9.26 0.52 -18.32
C THR A 127 8.24 1.68 -18.24
N PRO A 128 7.06 1.50 -17.61
CA PRO A 128 6.00 2.50 -17.66
C PRO A 128 6.30 3.71 -16.76
N ALA A 129 7.27 3.54 -15.89
CA ALA A 129 7.62 4.50 -14.87
C ALA A 129 7.81 5.95 -15.37
N PRO A 130 8.49 6.23 -16.50
CA PRO A 130 8.64 7.59 -17.02
C PRO A 130 7.33 8.25 -17.51
N PHE A 131 6.30 7.45 -17.75
CA PHE A 131 5.03 7.92 -18.31
C PHE A 131 3.91 8.04 -17.27
N VAL A 132 4.16 7.59 -16.04
CA VAL A 132 3.22 7.75 -14.94
C VAL A 132 3.32 9.18 -14.42
N THR A 133 2.22 9.89 -14.49
CA THR A 133 2.09 11.23 -13.90
C THR A 133 1.17 11.19 -12.71
N THR A 134 1.54 11.91 -11.66
CA THR A 134 0.71 12.05 -10.45
C THR A 134 0.16 13.46 -10.34
N SER A 135 -1.01 13.59 -9.74
CA SER A 135 -1.63 14.86 -9.43
C SER A 135 -2.45 14.75 -8.15
N ARG A 136 -2.49 15.83 -7.40
CA ARG A 136 -3.33 15.94 -6.21
C ARG A 136 -4.58 16.72 -6.53
N ASP A 137 -5.73 16.26 -6.05
CA ASP A 137 -6.92 17.08 -5.99
C ASP A 137 -6.87 17.97 -4.75
N GLU A 138 -6.84 19.27 -4.93
CA GLU A 138 -6.73 20.24 -3.84
C GLU A 138 -7.96 20.23 -2.93
N ARG A 139 -9.11 19.85 -3.46
CA ARG A 139 -10.37 19.85 -2.74
C ARG A 139 -10.55 18.64 -1.83
N SER A 140 -10.30 17.45 -2.35
CA SER A 140 -10.46 16.19 -1.62
C SER A 140 -9.17 15.70 -0.96
N GLY A 141 -8.01 16.14 -1.46
CA GLY A 141 -6.71 15.65 -1.04
C GLY A 141 -6.30 14.33 -1.68
N VAL A 142 -7.13 13.74 -2.54
CA VAL A 142 -6.84 12.48 -3.23
C VAL A 142 -5.62 12.64 -4.14
N LEU A 143 -4.72 11.66 -4.09
CA LEU A 143 -3.62 11.55 -5.03
C LEU A 143 -4.03 10.65 -6.20
N PHE A 144 -3.99 11.19 -7.40
CA PHE A 144 -4.26 10.47 -8.64
C PHE A 144 -2.97 10.09 -9.35
N ALA A 145 -3.00 8.95 -10.05
CA ALA A 145 -1.93 8.50 -10.94
C ALA A 145 -2.51 8.10 -12.29
N ARG A 146 -1.81 8.48 -13.37
CA ARG A 146 -2.23 8.23 -14.76
C ARG A 146 -1.04 7.86 -15.62
N ASN A 147 -1.29 7.00 -16.61
CA ASN A 147 -0.38 6.76 -17.70
C ASN A 147 -1.10 6.99 -19.04
N ARG A 148 -1.02 8.21 -19.55
CA ARG A 148 -1.72 8.61 -20.79
C ARG A 148 -1.09 8.04 -22.07
N TRP A 149 0.08 7.47 -21.96
CA TRP A 149 0.81 6.89 -23.11
C TRP A 149 0.22 5.56 -23.58
N ARG A 150 -0.76 5.01 -22.87
CA ARG A 150 -1.35 3.71 -23.17
C ARG A 150 -2.61 3.85 -24.01
N PRO A 151 -2.68 3.18 -25.19
CA PRO A 151 -3.85 3.26 -26.06
C PRO A 151 -5.14 2.74 -25.38
N ASP A 152 -5.05 1.60 -24.66
CA ASP A 152 -6.26 0.92 -24.16
C ASP A 152 -6.72 1.40 -22.78
N PHE A 153 -5.81 1.97 -21.98
CA PHE A 153 -6.08 2.33 -20.59
C PHE A 153 -5.66 3.77 -20.22
N GLY A 154 -5.30 4.59 -21.23
CA GLY A 154 -4.79 5.96 -21.01
C GLY A 154 -5.79 6.90 -20.36
N ASP A 155 -7.08 6.65 -20.50
CA ASP A 155 -8.16 7.42 -19.86
C ASP A 155 -8.44 6.97 -18.42
N ARG A 156 -7.84 5.87 -17.99
CA ARG A 156 -8.01 5.34 -16.63
C ARG A 156 -7.18 6.11 -15.63
N VAL A 157 -7.73 6.21 -14.43
CA VAL A 157 -7.10 6.90 -13.30
C VAL A 157 -7.01 5.95 -12.14
N ALA A 158 -5.82 5.76 -11.61
CA ALA A 158 -5.63 5.15 -10.31
C ALA A 158 -5.61 6.23 -9.23
N PHE A 159 -5.92 5.88 -8.01
CA PHE A 159 -5.89 6.82 -6.90
C PHE A 159 -5.50 6.15 -5.58
N ILE A 160 -5.01 6.97 -4.67
CA ILE A 160 -4.86 6.63 -3.26
C ILE A 160 -5.46 7.76 -2.43
N ASP A 161 -6.20 7.39 -1.41
CA ASP A 161 -6.79 8.31 -0.45
C ASP A 161 -6.61 7.78 0.96
N LEU A 162 -6.34 8.68 1.90
CA LEU A 162 -6.35 8.41 3.32
C LEU A 162 -7.62 9.04 3.89
N ALA A 163 -8.63 8.22 4.13
CA ALA A 163 -9.87 8.69 4.74
C ALA A 163 -9.59 9.29 6.14
N GLY A 164 -9.58 10.60 6.22
CA GLY A 164 -9.26 11.33 7.44
C GLY A 164 -8.40 12.58 7.19
N ALA A 165 -7.79 13.11 8.24
CA ALA A 165 -6.92 14.26 8.12
C ALA A 165 -5.59 13.89 7.50
N GLN A 166 -5.35 14.36 6.28
CA GLN A 166 -4.07 14.25 5.62
C GLN A 166 -3.20 15.45 5.95
N HIS A 167 -1.90 15.21 6.16
CA HIS A 167 -0.95 16.26 6.46
C HIS A 167 -0.04 16.62 5.29
N SER A 168 0.40 15.64 4.53
CA SER A 168 1.26 15.86 3.35
C SER A 168 1.12 14.74 2.33
N MET A 169 1.40 15.05 1.09
CA MET A 169 1.48 14.14 -0.04
C MET A 169 2.66 14.49 -0.92
N SER A 170 3.27 13.48 -1.53
CA SER A 170 4.23 13.63 -2.61
C SER A 170 3.89 12.65 -3.71
N GLY A 171 3.87 13.11 -4.95
CA GLY A 171 3.68 12.29 -6.14
C GLY A 171 4.91 12.25 -7.01
N ASP A 172 5.99 12.89 -6.59
CA ASP A 172 7.21 13.01 -7.36
C ASP A 172 8.15 11.82 -7.14
N ARG A 173 9.04 11.70 -8.08
CA ARG A 173 10.16 10.76 -8.10
C ARG A 173 11.44 11.48 -7.75
#